data_6cea726fd92df0a5664b8a21c5a8c8c3
#
_entry.id   6cea726fd92df0a5664b8a21c5a8c8c3
#
_cell.length_a   1.000
_cell.length_b   1.000
_cell.length_c   1.000
_cell.angle_alpha   90.00
_cell.angle_beta   90.00
_cell.angle_gamma   90.00
#
_symmetry.space_group_name_H-M   'P 1'
#
loop_
_entity.id
_entity.type
_entity.pdbx_description
1 polymer ?
#
loop_
_entity_poly.entity_id
_entity_poly.type
_entity_poly.pdbx_seq_one_letter_code
_entity_poly.pdbx_strand_id
1 'polypeptide(L)'
;MKKILLQLDVDPQPCPFDAVVAVDAGADVLLRHANVSPANVTALAHGAMFTRGGADLASTAIFLGGSDVPQVEAVANQIQKTFFGPVRVSVMVDPAGANTTAAAAVIAAAKHLPLTSPGEAATLKAVVLGGTGPVGQRAGRLLARKGLQVSLVSRSKERAAGCCAAITAQYPDASVHAATTDAIEQVLNDADLVIAAGAAGVELLSERQRQRATRCRVFIDLNAVPPAGITGIEATDKARPDGQAVLYGALGVGGTKMKIHRAAVESLFTANDHWLDAEELLTIGEQLAASDAQPTQ
;
A
#
# COMPACT_ATOMS: atom_id res chain seq x y z
N MET A 1 -20.98 -16.57 15.20
CA MET A 1 -21.91 -15.52 14.66
C MET A 1 -21.56 -15.26 13.21
N LYS A 2 -22.49 -14.74 12.36
CA LYS A 2 -22.14 -14.37 10.96
C LYS A 2 -21.16 -13.21 10.94
N LYS A 3 -20.14 -13.30 10.09
CA LYS A 3 -19.16 -12.26 9.80
C LYS A 3 -19.79 -11.21 8.88
N ILE A 4 -19.99 -10.00 9.39
CA ILE A 4 -20.60 -8.88 8.63
C ILE A 4 -19.51 -7.85 8.34
N LEU A 5 -19.26 -7.56 7.06
CA LEU A 5 -18.38 -6.49 6.63
C LEU A 5 -19.20 -5.31 6.10
N LEU A 6 -19.00 -4.13 6.68
CA LEU A 6 -19.49 -2.89 6.12
C LEU A 6 -18.43 -2.36 5.14
N GLN A 7 -18.72 -2.42 3.84
CA GLN A 7 -17.92 -1.74 2.81
C GLN A 7 -18.38 -0.29 2.71
N LEU A 8 -17.58 0.61 3.24
CA LEU A 8 -17.80 2.05 3.18
C LEU A 8 -16.93 2.63 2.05
N ASP A 9 -17.55 3.30 1.11
CA ASP A 9 -16.87 3.81 -0.07
C ASP A 9 -17.22 5.29 -0.27
N VAL A 10 -16.21 6.13 -0.48
CA VAL A 10 -16.44 7.55 -0.71
C VAL A 10 -16.95 7.83 -2.13
N ASP A 11 -16.78 6.88 -3.06
CA ASP A 11 -17.25 6.99 -4.42
C ASP A 11 -18.77 6.79 -4.53
N PRO A 12 -19.40 7.27 -5.60
CA PRO A 12 -20.83 7.07 -5.86
C PRO A 12 -21.22 5.60 -6.03
N GLN A 13 -20.26 4.74 -6.39
CA GLN A 13 -20.45 3.31 -6.53
C GLN A 13 -19.32 2.57 -5.83
N PRO A 14 -19.61 1.78 -4.79
CA PRO A 14 -18.61 1.00 -4.09
C PRO A 14 -17.88 0.02 -5.03
N CYS A 15 -16.58 -0.12 -4.86
CA CYS A 15 -15.73 -0.93 -5.70
C CYS A 15 -16.16 -2.42 -5.69
N PRO A 16 -16.49 -3.04 -6.83
CA PRO A 16 -16.84 -4.46 -6.88
C PRO A 16 -15.66 -5.38 -6.64
N PHE A 17 -14.44 -4.94 -6.93
CA PHE A 17 -13.22 -5.70 -6.67
C PHE A 17 -13.08 -6.00 -5.16
N ASP A 18 -13.24 -4.98 -4.31
CA ASP A 18 -13.14 -5.15 -2.86
C ASP A 18 -14.27 -6.02 -2.30
N ALA A 19 -15.47 -5.91 -2.92
CA ALA A 19 -16.60 -6.76 -2.56
C ALA A 19 -16.32 -8.25 -2.82
N VAL A 20 -15.75 -8.59 -3.99
CA VAL A 20 -15.38 -9.99 -4.33
C VAL A 20 -14.32 -10.50 -3.36
N VAL A 21 -13.28 -9.71 -3.10
CA VAL A 21 -12.24 -10.09 -2.14
C VAL A 21 -12.79 -10.32 -0.75
N ALA A 22 -13.73 -9.48 -0.31
CA ALA A 22 -14.36 -9.61 1.00
C ALA A 22 -15.13 -10.94 1.16
N VAL A 23 -15.87 -11.33 0.11
CA VAL A 23 -16.57 -12.64 0.08
C VAL A 23 -15.58 -13.79 0.07
N ASP A 24 -14.55 -13.72 -0.76
CA ASP A 24 -13.48 -14.74 -0.84
C ASP A 24 -12.69 -14.89 0.48
N ALA A 25 -12.62 -13.81 1.27
CA ALA A 25 -12.01 -13.77 2.60
C ALA A 25 -12.95 -14.22 3.74
N GLY A 26 -14.13 -14.74 3.39
CA GLY A 26 -15.07 -15.34 4.33
C GLY A 26 -16.00 -14.38 5.03
N ALA A 27 -16.30 -13.19 4.48
CA ALA A 27 -17.40 -12.38 4.94
C ALA A 27 -18.73 -13.05 4.56
N ASP A 28 -19.58 -13.35 5.57
CA ASP A 28 -20.89 -13.98 5.34
C ASP A 28 -21.93 -13.00 4.77
N VAL A 29 -21.80 -11.71 5.14
CA VAL A 29 -22.71 -10.63 4.72
C VAL A 29 -21.88 -9.39 4.42
N LEU A 30 -22.15 -8.78 3.28
CA LEU A 30 -21.54 -7.52 2.86
C LEU A 30 -22.61 -6.44 2.78
N LEU A 31 -22.46 -5.40 3.62
CA LEU A 31 -23.29 -4.20 3.61
C LEU A 31 -22.50 -3.09 2.90
N ARG A 32 -23.02 -2.62 1.77
CA ARG A 32 -22.28 -1.68 0.91
C ARG A 32 -22.91 -0.29 0.96
N HIS A 33 -22.09 0.71 1.29
CA HIS A 33 -22.50 2.11 1.38
C HIS A 33 -21.62 2.97 0.48
N ALA A 34 -22.28 3.76 -0.38
CA ALA A 34 -21.66 4.72 -1.30
C ALA A 34 -21.73 6.14 -0.75
N ASN A 35 -20.96 7.06 -1.37
CA ASN A 35 -20.93 8.48 -1.01
C ASN A 35 -20.69 8.71 0.48
N VAL A 36 -19.84 7.89 1.10
CA VAL A 36 -19.50 8.03 2.51
C VAL A 36 -18.62 9.25 2.69
N SER A 37 -18.89 10.02 3.73
CA SER A 37 -18.19 11.26 4.04
C SER A 37 -18.03 11.41 5.56
N PRO A 38 -17.16 12.31 6.05
CA PRO A 38 -17.05 12.58 7.48
C PRO A 38 -18.38 13.01 8.12
N ALA A 39 -19.29 13.60 7.34
CA ALA A 39 -20.58 14.07 7.84
C ALA A 39 -21.60 12.94 8.08
N ASN A 40 -21.51 11.82 7.35
CA ASN A 40 -22.49 10.73 7.43
C ASN A 40 -21.94 9.43 8.04
N VAL A 41 -20.62 9.25 8.14
CA VAL A 41 -20.01 7.99 8.56
C VAL A 41 -20.27 7.65 10.03
N THR A 42 -20.47 8.63 10.90
CA THR A 42 -20.70 8.40 12.34
C THR A 42 -21.90 7.48 12.58
N ALA A 43 -23.01 7.68 11.85
CA ALA A 43 -24.19 6.82 11.99
C ALA A 43 -23.92 5.37 11.53
N LEU A 44 -23.11 5.18 10.47
CA LEU A 44 -22.71 3.86 9.99
C LEU A 44 -21.78 3.15 10.99
N ALA A 45 -20.80 3.87 11.56
CA ALA A 45 -19.91 3.34 12.59
C ALA A 45 -20.71 2.96 13.86
N HIS A 46 -21.66 3.78 14.31
CA HIS A 46 -22.55 3.45 15.42
C HIS A 46 -23.38 2.19 15.13
N GLY A 47 -23.92 2.06 13.92
CA GLY A 47 -24.63 0.85 13.48
C GLY A 47 -23.75 -0.40 13.56
N ALA A 48 -22.47 -0.29 13.24
CA ALA A 48 -21.53 -1.41 13.33
C ALA A 48 -21.19 -1.78 14.78
N MET A 49 -21.00 -0.78 15.67
CA MET A 49 -20.44 -1.01 17.01
C MET A 49 -21.49 -1.20 18.12
N PHE A 50 -22.75 -0.77 17.92
CA PHE A 50 -23.78 -0.85 18.96
C PHE A 50 -24.80 -2.00 18.77
N THR A 51 -24.72 -2.74 17.66
CA THR A 51 -25.63 -3.86 17.38
C THR A 51 -25.20 -5.17 18.05
N ARG A 52 -23.95 -5.26 18.47
CA ARG A 52 -23.34 -6.42 19.13
C ARG A 52 -22.58 -5.97 20.36
N GLY A 53 -22.22 -6.90 21.25
CA GLY A 53 -21.50 -6.58 22.48
C GLY A 53 -20.47 -7.62 22.85
N GLY A 54 -19.48 -7.24 23.66
CA GLY A 54 -18.44 -8.14 24.13
C GLY A 54 -17.66 -8.77 22.97
N ALA A 55 -17.42 -10.08 23.03
CA ALA A 55 -16.68 -10.82 22.02
C ALA A 55 -17.37 -10.86 20.64
N ASP A 56 -18.68 -10.66 20.59
CA ASP A 56 -19.43 -10.69 19.32
C ASP A 56 -19.13 -9.50 18.41
N LEU A 57 -18.55 -8.41 18.96
CA LEU A 57 -18.06 -7.26 18.17
C LEU A 57 -17.03 -7.67 17.12
N ALA A 58 -16.22 -8.69 17.38
CA ALA A 58 -15.25 -9.22 16.43
C ALA A 58 -15.91 -9.83 15.17
N SER A 59 -17.22 -10.08 15.20
CA SER A 59 -17.94 -10.57 14.01
C SER A 59 -18.50 -9.45 13.12
N THR A 60 -18.19 -8.18 13.43
CA THR A 60 -18.52 -7.02 12.59
C THR A 60 -17.23 -6.23 12.32
N ALA A 61 -17.02 -5.85 11.06
CA ALA A 61 -15.85 -5.08 10.66
C ALA A 61 -16.20 -4.03 9.59
N ILE A 62 -15.31 -3.07 9.39
CA ILE A 62 -15.42 -2.03 8.37
C ILE A 62 -14.25 -2.17 7.39
N PHE A 63 -14.55 -2.15 6.10
CA PHE A 63 -13.61 -1.88 5.02
C PHE A 63 -13.89 -0.48 4.48
N LEU A 64 -12.88 0.37 4.44
CA LEU A 64 -12.98 1.74 3.95
C LEU A 64 -12.14 1.91 2.68
N GLY A 65 -12.81 2.21 1.57
CA GLY A 65 -12.25 2.38 0.24
C GLY A 65 -12.72 3.64 -0.46
N GLY A 66 -12.38 3.72 -1.74
CA GLY A 66 -12.74 4.81 -2.66
C GLY A 66 -11.53 5.43 -3.35
N SER A 67 -11.76 6.20 -4.41
CA SER A 67 -10.72 6.77 -5.26
C SER A 67 -10.14 8.10 -4.72
N ASP A 68 -10.94 8.86 -3.95
CA ASP A 68 -10.50 10.10 -3.32
C ASP A 68 -9.78 9.83 -2.00
N VAL A 69 -8.46 9.66 -2.08
CA VAL A 69 -7.61 9.32 -0.93
C VAL A 69 -7.74 10.31 0.23
N PRO A 70 -7.65 11.62 0.04
CA PRO A 70 -7.88 12.59 1.11
C PRO A 70 -9.24 12.45 1.79
N GLN A 71 -10.30 12.17 1.04
CA GLN A 71 -11.63 11.95 1.60
C GLN A 71 -11.70 10.67 2.40
N VAL A 72 -11.10 9.56 1.90
CA VAL A 72 -11.00 8.30 2.65
C VAL A 72 -10.27 8.50 3.97
N GLU A 73 -9.15 9.21 3.97
CA GLU A 73 -8.38 9.52 5.19
C GLU A 73 -9.20 10.37 6.18
N ALA A 74 -9.96 11.36 5.68
CA ALA A 74 -10.85 12.16 6.52
C ALA A 74 -11.98 11.32 7.15
N VAL A 75 -12.56 10.38 6.38
CA VAL A 75 -13.55 9.42 6.88
C VAL A 75 -12.94 8.48 7.91
N ALA A 76 -11.74 7.95 7.66
CA ALA A 76 -11.02 7.10 8.61
C ALA A 76 -10.79 7.82 9.96
N ASN A 77 -10.32 9.06 9.92
CA ASN A 77 -10.14 9.89 11.11
C ASN A 77 -11.47 10.11 11.87
N GLN A 78 -12.58 10.27 11.15
CA GLN A 78 -13.90 10.42 11.80
C GLN A 78 -14.36 9.10 12.44
N ILE A 79 -14.13 7.95 11.81
CA ILE A 79 -14.42 6.63 12.39
C ILE A 79 -13.65 6.44 13.72
N GLN A 80 -12.34 6.76 13.75
CA GLN A 80 -11.54 6.65 14.97
C GLN A 80 -12.10 7.49 16.12
N LYS A 81 -12.54 8.72 15.82
CA LYS A 81 -13.15 9.62 16.82
C LYS A 81 -14.51 9.13 17.31
N THR A 82 -15.18 8.27 16.55
CA THR A 82 -16.49 7.72 16.87
C THR A 82 -16.38 6.54 17.83
N PHE A 83 -15.26 5.87 17.90
CA PHE A 83 -15.06 4.70 18.75
C PHE A 83 -15.06 5.05 20.25
N PHE A 84 -15.66 4.20 21.06
CA PHE A 84 -15.89 4.43 22.46
C PHE A 84 -15.21 3.35 23.32
N GLY A 85 -13.94 3.56 23.61
CA GLY A 85 -13.14 2.60 24.41
C GLY A 85 -13.13 1.20 23.77
N PRO A 86 -13.55 0.15 24.50
CA PRO A 86 -13.60 -1.21 23.97
C PRO A 86 -14.76 -1.44 22.99
N VAL A 87 -15.75 -0.53 22.94
CA VAL A 87 -16.88 -0.60 22.02
C VAL A 87 -16.44 -0.03 20.68
N ARG A 88 -15.90 -0.88 19.84
CA ARG A 88 -15.40 -0.58 18.50
C ARG A 88 -15.40 -1.84 17.64
N VAL A 89 -15.18 -1.70 16.37
CA VAL A 89 -15.00 -2.79 15.42
C VAL A 89 -13.69 -2.64 14.68
N SER A 90 -13.16 -3.72 14.15
CA SER A 90 -11.95 -3.69 13.32
C SER A 90 -12.19 -2.91 12.02
N VAL A 91 -11.17 -2.20 11.56
CA VAL A 91 -11.21 -1.37 10.34
C VAL A 91 -10.00 -1.65 9.48
N MET A 92 -10.22 -1.84 8.18
CA MET A 92 -9.17 -1.83 7.16
C MET A 92 -9.37 -0.60 6.27
N VAL A 93 -8.28 0.13 6.02
CA VAL A 93 -8.25 1.30 5.14
C VAL A 93 -7.38 0.98 3.92
N ASP A 94 -7.97 0.99 2.72
CA ASP A 94 -7.21 0.73 1.48
C ASP A 94 -7.73 1.59 0.32
N PRO A 95 -7.51 2.93 0.37
CA PRO A 95 -8.01 3.84 -0.65
C PRO A 95 -7.40 3.53 -2.02
N ALA A 96 -8.25 3.30 -3.01
CA ALA A 96 -7.85 2.92 -4.38
C ALA A 96 -6.89 1.70 -4.42
N GLY A 97 -6.91 0.85 -3.39
CA GLY A 97 -5.98 -0.26 -3.24
C GLY A 97 -4.51 0.17 -3.06
N ALA A 98 -4.27 1.41 -2.59
CA ALA A 98 -2.93 1.97 -2.54
C ALA A 98 -2.07 1.36 -1.43
N ASN A 99 -2.67 1.05 -0.28
CA ASN A 99 -1.97 0.48 0.86
C ASN A 99 -1.50 -0.96 0.57
N THR A 100 -2.41 -1.80 0.08
CA THR A 100 -2.09 -3.19 -0.31
C THR A 100 -1.10 -3.25 -1.47
N THR A 101 -1.18 -2.32 -2.43
CA THR A 101 -0.24 -2.25 -3.57
C THR A 101 1.15 -1.86 -3.10
N ALA A 102 1.27 -0.84 -2.25
CA ALA A 102 2.54 -0.41 -1.68
C ALA A 102 3.19 -1.52 -0.84
N ALA A 103 2.43 -2.18 0.02
CA ALA A 103 2.89 -3.32 0.80
C ALA A 103 3.41 -4.45 -0.10
N ALA A 104 2.67 -4.81 -1.14
CA ALA A 104 3.07 -5.86 -2.09
C ALA A 104 4.36 -5.51 -2.86
N ALA A 105 4.55 -4.23 -3.23
CA ALA A 105 5.78 -3.77 -3.88
C ALA A 105 6.99 -3.89 -2.94
N VAL A 106 6.84 -3.50 -1.67
CA VAL A 106 7.91 -3.66 -0.66
C VAL A 106 8.23 -5.14 -0.41
N ILE A 107 7.22 -6.02 -0.35
CA ILE A 107 7.44 -7.47 -0.24
C ILE A 107 8.15 -8.04 -1.48
N ALA A 108 7.82 -7.57 -2.69
CA ALA A 108 8.52 -7.97 -3.90
C ALA A 108 10.01 -7.56 -3.85
N ALA A 109 10.30 -6.34 -3.40
CA ALA A 109 11.66 -5.85 -3.22
C ALA A 109 12.43 -6.65 -2.15
N ALA A 110 11.79 -7.01 -1.03
CA ALA A 110 12.39 -7.75 0.08
C ALA A 110 12.88 -9.16 -0.30
N LYS A 111 12.42 -9.72 -1.42
CA LYS A 111 12.90 -11.01 -1.94
C LYS A 111 14.33 -10.91 -2.51
N HIS A 112 14.81 -9.71 -2.82
CA HIS A 112 16.08 -9.46 -3.50
C HIS A 112 16.99 -8.51 -2.75
N LEU A 113 16.44 -7.81 -1.75
CA LEU A 113 17.14 -6.81 -0.93
C LEU A 113 16.97 -7.14 0.55
N PRO A 114 18.00 -6.94 1.39
CA PRO A 114 17.97 -7.28 2.82
C PRO A 114 17.15 -6.27 3.65
N LEU A 115 15.85 -6.15 3.34
CA LEU A 115 14.95 -5.20 4.00
C LEU A 115 14.55 -5.61 5.44
N THR A 116 14.87 -6.83 5.85
CA THR A 116 14.59 -7.35 7.19
C THR A 116 15.76 -7.11 8.19
N SER A 117 16.93 -6.72 7.68
CA SER A 117 18.11 -6.40 8.47
C SER A 117 18.28 -4.87 8.59
N PRO A 118 17.96 -4.23 9.71
CA PRO A 118 17.96 -2.75 9.81
C PRO A 118 19.31 -2.12 9.45
N GLY A 119 20.43 -2.73 9.85
CA GLY A 119 21.76 -2.24 9.53
C GLY A 119 22.10 -2.28 8.04
N GLU A 120 21.69 -3.34 7.34
CA GLU A 120 21.88 -3.46 5.89
C GLU A 120 20.89 -2.57 5.12
N ALA A 121 19.64 -2.52 5.57
CA ALA A 121 18.61 -1.68 4.96
C ALA A 121 19.01 -0.20 4.95
N ALA A 122 19.68 0.30 5.99
CA ALA A 122 20.14 1.68 6.08
C ALA A 122 21.19 2.07 5.02
N THR A 123 21.85 1.09 4.39
CA THR A 123 22.81 1.32 3.30
C THR A 123 22.14 1.38 1.91
N LEU A 124 20.88 0.95 1.82
CA LEU A 124 20.14 0.86 0.56
C LEU A 124 19.48 2.19 0.19
N LYS A 125 19.46 2.48 -1.10
CA LYS A 125 18.82 3.67 -1.66
C LYS A 125 17.65 3.27 -2.55
N ALA A 126 16.48 3.80 -2.25
CA ALA A 126 15.27 3.60 -3.02
C ALA A 126 14.81 4.89 -3.71
N VAL A 127 14.40 4.77 -4.96
CA VAL A 127 13.80 5.86 -5.74
C VAL A 127 12.36 5.52 -6.03
N VAL A 128 11.43 6.41 -5.63
CA VAL A 128 10.00 6.25 -5.90
C VAL A 128 9.57 7.32 -6.92
N LEU A 129 9.36 6.89 -8.15
CA LEU A 129 8.86 7.72 -9.24
C LEU A 129 7.34 7.88 -9.07
N GLY A 130 6.85 9.11 -9.20
CA GLY A 130 5.47 9.43 -8.82
C GLY A 130 5.25 9.39 -7.30
N GLY A 131 6.29 9.69 -6.51
CA GLY A 131 6.34 9.61 -5.07
C GLY A 131 5.31 10.44 -4.30
N THR A 132 4.60 11.36 -4.97
CA THR A 132 3.52 12.16 -4.38
C THR A 132 2.11 11.62 -4.68
N GLY A 133 2.01 10.54 -5.45
CA GLY A 133 0.74 9.83 -5.67
C GLY A 133 0.38 8.90 -4.50
N PRO A 134 -0.85 8.40 -4.47
CA PRO A 134 -1.34 7.55 -3.36
C PRO A 134 -0.44 6.35 -3.05
N VAL A 135 -0.09 5.57 -4.05
CA VAL A 135 0.78 4.40 -3.88
C VAL A 135 2.21 4.81 -3.59
N GLY A 136 2.72 5.85 -4.30
CA GLY A 136 4.10 6.31 -4.14
C GLY A 136 4.42 6.83 -2.74
N GLN A 137 3.52 7.61 -2.14
CA GLN A 137 3.67 8.09 -0.76
C GLN A 137 3.76 6.92 0.24
N ARG A 138 2.90 5.92 0.07
CA ARG A 138 2.85 4.74 0.94
C ARG A 138 4.08 3.85 0.76
N ALA A 139 4.48 3.59 -0.48
CA ALA A 139 5.71 2.85 -0.76
C ALA A 139 6.93 3.55 -0.15
N GLY A 140 7.05 4.87 -0.35
CA GLY A 140 8.12 5.67 0.25
C GLY A 140 8.12 5.62 1.77
N ARG A 141 6.94 5.75 2.40
CA ARG A 141 6.77 5.67 3.85
C ARG A 141 7.17 4.29 4.39
N LEU A 142 6.70 3.21 3.76
CA LEU A 142 7.03 1.85 4.18
C LEU A 142 8.51 1.53 4.02
N LEU A 143 9.16 1.96 2.92
CA LEU A 143 10.60 1.78 2.72
C LEU A 143 11.42 2.59 3.73
N ALA A 144 11.01 3.83 4.03
CA ALA A 144 11.63 4.68 5.03
C ALA A 144 11.51 4.06 6.45
N ARG A 145 10.34 3.50 6.79
CA ARG A 145 10.15 2.73 8.04
C ARG A 145 11.07 1.51 8.11
N LYS A 146 11.41 0.89 6.98
CA LYS A 146 12.40 -0.20 6.92
C LYS A 146 13.86 0.29 7.03
N GLY A 147 14.08 1.60 7.08
CA GLY A 147 15.39 2.23 7.25
C GLY A 147 16.10 2.61 5.97
N LEU A 148 15.50 2.42 4.78
CA LEU A 148 16.13 2.82 3.52
C LEU A 148 16.23 4.34 3.40
N GLN A 149 17.24 4.79 2.63
CA GLN A 149 17.30 6.16 2.14
C GLN A 149 16.36 6.29 0.94
N VAL A 150 15.31 7.09 1.05
CA VAL A 150 14.25 7.15 0.04
C VAL A 150 14.24 8.50 -0.67
N SER A 151 14.31 8.49 -2.00
CA SER A 151 14.09 9.67 -2.83
C SER A 151 12.68 9.63 -3.43
N LEU A 152 11.82 10.59 -3.05
CA LEU A 152 10.50 10.77 -3.63
C LEU A 152 10.60 11.70 -4.84
N VAL A 153 10.42 11.15 -6.05
CA VAL A 153 10.50 11.91 -7.30
C VAL A 153 9.11 12.37 -7.74
N SER A 154 8.98 13.67 -7.99
CA SER A 154 7.75 14.31 -8.45
C SER A 154 8.05 15.46 -9.43
N ARG A 155 7.05 15.84 -10.24
CA ARG A 155 7.10 17.05 -11.07
C ARG A 155 7.11 18.34 -10.22
N SER A 156 6.54 18.31 -9.02
CA SER A 156 6.55 19.44 -8.07
C SER A 156 7.46 19.07 -6.89
N LYS A 157 8.49 19.90 -6.71
CA LYS A 157 9.43 19.81 -5.58
C LYS A 157 8.73 20.08 -4.24
N GLU A 158 7.82 21.04 -4.24
CA GLU A 158 7.06 21.42 -3.05
C GLU A 158 6.17 20.27 -2.55
N ARG A 159 5.47 19.59 -3.47
CA ARG A 159 4.66 18.43 -3.12
C ARG A 159 5.51 17.27 -2.61
N ALA A 160 6.65 17.00 -3.25
CA ALA A 160 7.59 15.98 -2.77
C ALA A 160 8.13 16.32 -1.38
N ALA A 161 8.51 17.59 -1.15
CA ALA A 161 8.98 18.04 0.16
C ALA A 161 7.90 17.92 1.24
N GLY A 162 6.64 18.24 0.92
CA GLY A 162 5.50 18.03 1.82
C GLY A 162 5.31 16.57 2.21
N CYS A 163 5.43 15.64 1.23
CA CYS A 163 5.37 14.21 1.51
C CYS A 163 6.55 13.74 2.38
N CYS A 164 7.77 14.21 2.11
CA CYS A 164 8.94 13.91 2.95
C CYS A 164 8.74 14.40 4.39
N ALA A 165 8.25 15.63 4.56
CA ALA A 165 7.98 16.20 5.89
C ALA A 165 6.93 15.37 6.66
N ALA A 166 5.87 14.90 5.99
CA ALA A 166 4.87 14.04 6.61
C ALA A 166 5.46 12.69 7.05
N ILE A 167 6.33 12.08 6.25
CA ILE A 167 7.02 10.83 6.60
C ILE A 167 7.96 11.08 7.79
N THR A 168 8.77 12.14 7.78
CA THR A 168 9.69 12.47 8.87
C THR A 168 8.95 12.80 10.17
N ALA A 169 7.77 13.42 10.10
CA ALA A 169 6.94 13.66 11.28
C ALA A 169 6.47 12.36 11.95
N GLN A 170 6.21 11.32 11.15
CA GLN A 170 5.81 10.00 11.66
C GLN A 170 7.01 9.14 12.06
N TYR A 171 8.13 9.26 11.36
CA TYR A 171 9.38 8.52 11.57
C TYR A 171 10.56 9.50 11.61
N PRO A 172 10.91 10.06 12.79
CA PRO A 172 11.91 11.12 12.90
C PRO A 172 13.31 10.73 12.39
N ASP A 173 13.67 9.45 12.48
CA ASP A 173 14.96 8.93 12.02
C ASP A 173 14.97 8.53 10.53
N ALA A 174 13.86 8.72 9.81
CA ALA A 174 13.77 8.33 8.41
C ALA A 174 14.60 9.25 7.50
N SER A 175 15.37 8.64 6.60
CA SER A 175 16.13 9.35 5.57
C SER A 175 15.29 9.47 4.30
N VAL A 176 14.56 10.59 4.15
CA VAL A 176 13.70 10.85 3.00
C VAL A 176 14.05 12.17 2.33
N HIS A 177 14.14 12.16 1.00
CA HIS A 177 14.57 13.29 0.19
C HIS A 177 13.59 13.56 -0.95
N ALA A 178 13.28 14.83 -1.16
CA ALA A 178 12.47 15.28 -2.30
C ALA A 178 13.35 15.48 -3.52
N ALA A 179 12.97 14.90 -4.66
CA ALA A 179 13.62 15.10 -5.95
C ALA A 179 12.60 15.48 -7.03
N THR A 180 13.08 16.19 -8.05
CA THR A 180 12.30 16.50 -9.24
C THR A 180 12.63 15.53 -10.38
N THR A 181 11.76 15.47 -11.39
CA THR A 181 12.00 14.67 -12.59
C THR A 181 13.28 15.07 -13.33
N ASP A 182 13.72 16.32 -13.23
CA ASP A 182 14.96 16.81 -13.86
C ASP A 182 16.21 16.27 -13.16
N ALA A 183 16.09 15.87 -11.87
CA ALA A 183 17.17 15.29 -11.09
C ALA A 183 17.21 13.74 -11.17
N ILE A 184 16.39 13.13 -12.02
CA ILE A 184 16.20 11.67 -12.03
C ILE A 184 17.51 10.90 -12.28
N GLU A 185 18.36 11.36 -13.19
CA GLU A 185 19.63 10.69 -13.47
C GLU A 185 20.54 10.69 -12.24
N GLN A 186 20.54 11.77 -11.48
CA GLN A 186 21.35 11.89 -10.27
C GLN A 186 20.91 10.90 -9.17
N VAL A 187 19.59 10.77 -8.94
CA VAL A 187 19.08 9.86 -7.90
C VAL A 187 19.15 8.38 -8.30
N LEU A 188 19.16 8.10 -9.63
CA LEU A 188 19.28 6.74 -10.15
C LEU A 188 20.69 6.15 -10.03
N ASN A 189 21.75 6.99 -10.08
CA ASN A 189 23.13 6.52 -10.09
C ASN A 189 23.47 5.58 -8.92
N ASP A 190 22.90 5.85 -7.78
CA ASP A 190 23.17 5.10 -6.54
C ASP A 190 21.98 4.26 -6.08
N ALA A 191 20.91 4.18 -6.87
CA ALA A 191 19.70 3.46 -6.48
C ALA A 191 19.92 1.94 -6.45
N ASP A 192 19.45 1.28 -5.39
CA ASP A 192 19.37 -0.17 -5.27
C ASP A 192 17.97 -0.69 -5.67
N LEU A 193 16.94 0.18 -5.53
CA LEU A 193 15.54 -0.09 -5.80
C LEU A 193 14.90 1.10 -6.53
N VAL A 194 14.14 0.82 -7.58
CA VAL A 194 13.28 1.81 -8.24
C VAL A 194 11.84 1.30 -8.27
N ILE A 195 10.89 2.11 -7.79
CA ILE A 195 9.45 1.83 -7.88
C ILE A 195 8.79 2.96 -8.67
N ALA A 196 8.12 2.63 -9.77
CA ALA A 196 7.26 3.54 -10.51
C ALA A 196 5.82 3.40 -10.02
N ALA A 197 5.27 4.49 -9.47
CA ALA A 197 3.91 4.59 -8.93
C ALA A 197 3.21 5.88 -9.41
N GLY A 198 3.47 6.27 -10.65
CA GLY A 198 2.88 7.46 -11.26
C GLY A 198 1.51 7.21 -11.87
N ALA A 199 1.02 8.19 -12.63
CA ALA A 199 -0.25 8.09 -13.33
C ALA A 199 -0.21 6.98 -14.39
N ALA A 200 -1.34 6.30 -14.58
CA ALA A 200 -1.50 5.28 -15.60
C ALA A 200 -1.23 5.84 -17.01
N GLY A 201 -0.52 5.07 -17.84
CA GLY A 201 -0.21 5.46 -19.20
C GLY A 201 0.83 6.58 -19.35
N VAL A 202 1.66 6.82 -18.33
CA VAL A 202 2.72 7.84 -18.36
C VAL A 202 4.07 7.18 -18.14
N GLU A 203 4.96 7.30 -19.12
CA GLU A 203 6.37 6.91 -18.98
C GLU A 203 7.06 7.83 -17.95
N LEU A 204 7.68 7.22 -16.95
CA LEU A 204 8.43 7.90 -15.89
C LEU A 204 9.93 7.65 -16.00
N LEU A 205 10.31 6.53 -16.60
CA LEU A 205 11.70 6.10 -16.78
C LEU A 205 11.87 5.44 -18.14
N SER A 206 12.68 6.05 -18.99
CA SER A 206 13.04 5.49 -20.30
C SER A 206 13.98 4.28 -20.16
N GLU A 207 14.01 3.44 -21.18
CA GLU A 207 14.92 2.29 -21.23
C GLU A 207 16.38 2.70 -21.05
N ARG A 208 16.80 3.79 -21.71
CA ARG A 208 18.17 4.33 -21.60
C ARG A 208 18.52 4.70 -20.16
N GLN A 209 17.62 5.34 -19.43
CA GLN A 209 17.82 5.70 -18.02
C GLN A 209 17.87 4.46 -17.14
N ARG A 210 16.97 3.49 -17.37
CA ARG A 210 16.95 2.21 -16.66
C ARG A 210 18.27 1.45 -16.84
N GLN A 211 18.77 1.35 -18.07
CA GLN A 211 20.04 0.67 -18.37
C GLN A 211 21.27 1.36 -17.75
N ARG A 212 21.21 2.67 -17.50
CA ARG A 212 22.28 3.44 -16.83
C ARG A 212 22.29 3.25 -15.32
N ALA A 213 21.20 2.84 -14.72
CA ALA A 213 21.12 2.57 -13.28
C ALA A 213 21.75 1.21 -12.93
N THR A 214 23.04 1.06 -13.23
CA THR A 214 23.79 -0.22 -13.15
C THR A 214 23.88 -0.81 -11.75
N ARG A 215 23.69 0.00 -10.70
CA ARG A 215 23.66 -0.45 -9.30
C ARG A 215 22.29 -1.01 -8.91
N CYS A 216 21.22 -0.63 -9.62
CA CYS A 216 19.88 -1.01 -9.26
C CYS A 216 19.66 -2.52 -9.43
N ARG A 217 19.19 -3.16 -8.36
CA ARG A 217 18.93 -4.59 -8.31
C ARG A 217 17.46 -4.95 -8.54
N VAL A 218 16.56 -4.01 -8.29
CA VAL A 218 15.12 -4.27 -8.41
C VAL A 218 14.44 -3.06 -9.04
N PHE A 219 13.70 -3.31 -10.11
CA PHE A 219 12.78 -2.35 -10.72
C PHE A 219 11.35 -2.88 -10.61
N ILE A 220 10.43 -2.04 -10.12
CA ILE A 220 9.02 -2.37 -9.99
C ILE A 220 8.20 -1.30 -10.69
N ASP A 221 7.43 -1.70 -11.69
CA ASP A 221 6.46 -0.83 -12.35
C ASP A 221 5.04 -1.21 -11.90
N LEU A 222 4.38 -0.31 -11.20
CA LEU A 222 3.02 -0.50 -10.70
C LEU A 222 1.95 0.00 -11.69
N ASN A 223 2.36 0.47 -12.87
CA ASN A 223 1.45 0.86 -13.93
C ASN A 223 1.05 -0.35 -14.79
N ALA A 224 -0.24 -0.66 -14.81
CA ALA A 224 -0.80 -1.75 -15.62
C ALA A 224 -1.29 -1.29 -17.03
N VAL A 225 -1.27 0.02 -17.30
CA VAL A 225 -1.83 0.62 -18.54
C VAL A 225 -0.70 1.11 -19.43
N PRO A 226 -0.62 0.66 -20.69
CA PRO A 226 0.38 1.17 -21.63
C PRO A 226 0.24 2.68 -21.91
N PRO A 227 1.37 3.40 -22.15
CA PRO A 227 2.73 2.92 -21.99
C PRO A 227 3.10 2.60 -20.55
N ALA A 228 4.04 1.67 -20.35
CA ALA A 228 4.58 1.32 -19.04
C ALA A 228 5.21 2.54 -18.35
N GLY A 229 5.18 2.57 -17.02
CA GLY A 229 5.86 3.62 -16.24
C GLY A 229 7.40 3.50 -16.35
N ILE A 230 7.91 2.28 -16.47
CA ILE A 230 9.33 2.00 -16.76
C ILE A 230 9.41 1.23 -18.08
N THR A 231 9.98 1.85 -19.10
CA THR A 231 10.10 1.22 -20.43
C THR A 231 10.91 -0.08 -20.37
N GLY A 232 10.38 -1.13 -21.00
CA GLY A 232 10.97 -2.46 -21.03
C GLY A 232 10.55 -3.38 -19.88
N ILE A 233 9.60 -2.94 -19.04
CA ILE A 233 8.91 -3.79 -18.07
C ILE A 233 7.52 -4.13 -18.59
N GLU A 234 7.20 -5.42 -18.66
CA GLU A 234 5.88 -5.91 -19.01
C GLU A 234 5.01 -6.02 -17.75
N ALA A 235 3.71 -5.74 -17.88
CA ALA A 235 2.79 -5.81 -16.73
C ALA A 235 2.81 -7.17 -16.01
N THR A 236 3.11 -8.25 -16.72
CA THR A 236 3.19 -9.63 -16.22
C THR A 236 4.55 -10.03 -15.66
N ASP A 237 5.58 -9.19 -15.76
CA ASP A 237 6.92 -9.52 -15.25
C ASP A 237 6.87 -9.81 -13.74
N LYS A 238 7.48 -10.93 -13.37
CA LYS A 238 7.55 -11.42 -11.98
C LYS A 238 8.95 -11.93 -11.69
N ALA A 239 9.80 -11.07 -11.16
CA ALA A 239 11.23 -11.31 -10.99
C ALA A 239 11.92 -11.70 -12.32
N ARG A 240 11.53 -11.07 -13.43
CA ARG A 240 12.20 -11.32 -14.73
C ARG A 240 13.63 -10.80 -14.65
N PRO A 241 14.64 -11.65 -14.94
CA PRO A 241 16.04 -11.21 -14.94
C PRO A 241 16.32 -10.16 -16.04
N ASP A 242 17.11 -9.14 -15.69
CA ASP A 242 17.62 -8.13 -16.61
C ASP A 242 19.04 -7.71 -16.17
N GLY A 243 20.07 -8.39 -16.67
CA GLY A 243 21.44 -8.24 -16.20
C GLY A 243 21.60 -8.61 -14.72
N GLN A 244 21.98 -7.65 -13.89
CA GLN A 244 22.09 -7.82 -12.44
C GLN A 244 20.78 -7.50 -11.70
N ALA A 245 19.80 -6.96 -12.39
CA ALA A 245 18.51 -6.57 -11.83
C ALA A 245 17.43 -7.62 -12.05
N VAL A 246 16.33 -7.48 -11.32
CA VAL A 246 15.07 -8.16 -11.56
C VAL A 246 13.96 -7.15 -11.79
N LEU A 247 13.04 -7.49 -12.66
CA LEU A 247 11.94 -6.63 -13.09
C LEU A 247 10.61 -7.21 -12.62
N TYR A 248 9.76 -6.33 -12.11
CA TYR A 248 8.38 -6.63 -11.74
C TYR A 248 7.43 -5.66 -12.40
N GLY A 249 6.39 -6.19 -13.02
CA GLY A 249 5.26 -5.40 -13.50
C GLY A 249 4.08 -5.46 -12.54
N ALA A 250 3.07 -4.66 -12.81
CA ALA A 250 1.89 -4.49 -11.94
C ALA A 250 1.16 -5.81 -11.65
N LEU A 251 0.97 -6.68 -12.65
CA LEU A 251 0.35 -8.00 -12.46
C LEU A 251 1.29 -8.98 -11.76
N GLY A 252 2.61 -8.84 -11.95
CA GLY A 252 3.62 -9.64 -11.24
C GLY A 252 3.61 -9.39 -9.73
N VAL A 253 3.34 -8.16 -9.32
CA VAL A 253 3.13 -7.75 -7.91
C VAL A 253 1.70 -8.08 -7.44
N GLY A 254 0.73 -8.04 -8.35
CA GLY A 254 -0.70 -8.16 -8.07
C GLY A 254 -1.08 -9.43 -7.29
N GLY A 255 -0.43 -10.56 -7.57
CA GLY A 255 -0.68 -11.81 -6.83
C GLY A 255 -0.38 -11.68 -5.33
N THR A 256 0.72 -11.00 -4.98
CA THR A 256 1.07 -10.70 -3.57
C THR A 256 0.07 -9.74 -2.96
N LYS A 257 -0.34 -8.67 -3.68
CA LYS A 257 -1.39 -7.75 -3.25
C LYS A 257 -2.67 -8.49 -2.89
N MET A 258 -3.13 -9.41 -3.74
CA MET A 258 -4.36 -10.17 -3.49
C MET A 258 -4.28 -11.05 -2.25
N LYS A 259 -3.12 -11.70 -2.02
CA LYS A 259 -2.89 -12.48 -0.80
C LYS A 259 -2.98 -11.60 0.45
N ILE A 260 -2.32 -10.43 0.43
CA ILE A 260 -2.35 -9.46 1.55
C ILE A 260 -3.78 -8.99 1.79
N HIS A 261 -4.49 -8.55 0.75
CA HIS A 261 -5.85 -8.03 0.88
C HIS A 261 -6.79 -9.07 1.50
N ARG A 262 -6.77 -10.32 0.99
CA ARG A 262 -7.61 -11.40 1.52
C ARG A 262 -7.28 -11.71 2.98
N ALA A 263 -6.00 -11.88 3.33
CA ALA A 263 -5.59 -12.16 4.70
C ALA A 263 -5.92 -11.00 5.65
N ALA A 264 -5.80 -9.75 5.19
CA ALA A 264 -6.18 -8.57 5.97
C ALA A 264 -7.68 -8.56 6.28
N VAL A 265 -8.54 -8.78 5.28
CA VAL A 265 -10.00 -8.87 5.51
C VAL A 265 -10.34 -10.03 6.45
N GLU A 266 -9.72 -11.20 6.28
CA GLU A 266 -9.92 -12.34 7.17
C GLU A 266 -9.54 -12.01 8.61
N SER A 267 -8.42 -11.32 8.83
CA SER A 267 -7.93 -10.94 10.15
C SER A 267 -8.84 -9.95 10.88
N LEU A 268 -9.64 -9.14 10.18
CA LEU A 268 -10.59 -8.21 10.80
C LEU A 268 -11.58 -8.89 11.75
N PHE A 269 -11.84 -10.18 11.53
CA PHE A 269 -12.81 -10.96 12.33
C PHE A 269 -12.17 -11.76 13.45
N THR A 270 -10.87 -11.57 13.72
CA THR A 270 -10.17 -12.26 14.83
C THR A 270 -10.22 -11.47 16.14
N ALA A 271 -10.43 -10.16 16.06
CA ALA A 271 -10.63 -9.25 17.18
C ALA A 271 -11.54 -8.09 16.74
N ASN A 272 -11.83 -7.15 17.65
CA ASN A 272 -12.66 -5.98 17.34
C ASN A 272 -11.87 -4.66 17.34
N ASP A 273 -10.55 -4.72 17.42
CA ASP A 273 -9.69 -3.55 17.63
C ASP A 273 -8.57 -3.41 16.59
N HIS A 274 -8.57 -4.22 15.54
CA HIS A 274 -7.62 -4.06 14.45
C HIS A 274 -7.87 -2.74 13.71
N TRP A 275 -6.78 -2.00 13.49
CA TRP A 275 -6.75 -0.86 12.59
C TRP A 275 -5.68 -1.14 11.54
N LEU A 276 -6.11 -1.55 10.34
CA LEU A 276 -5.21 -1.98 9.28
C LEU A 276 -5.03 -0.84 8.26
N ASP A 277 -3.87 -0.20 8.34
CA ASP A 277 -3.36 0.74 7.33
C ASP A 277 -2.14 0.13 6.62
N ALA A 278 -1.38 0.89 5.88
CA ALA A 278 -0.26 0.43 5.06
C ALA A 278 0.79 -0.36 5.86
N GLU A 279 1.05 0.04 7.11
CA GLU A 279 2.04 -0.59 7.99
C GLU A 279 1.61 -1.99 8.45
N GLU A 280 0.35 -2.14 8.84
CA GLU A 280 -0.21 -3.44 9.26
C GLU A 280 -0.34 -4.36 8.05
N LEU A 281 -0.72 -3.83 6.89
CA LEU A 281 -0.79 -4.58 5.64
C LEU A 281 0.58 -5.08 5.19
N LEU A 282 1.65 -4.27 5.37
CA LEU A 282 3.01 -4.74 5.15
C LEU A 282 3.37 -5.87 6.11
N THR A 283 3.03 -5.74 7.39
CA THR A 283 3.30 -6.78 8.41
C THR A 283 2.58 -8.10 8.06
N ILE A 284 1.32 -8.05 7.62
CA ILE A 284 0.59 -9.22 7.11
C ILE A 284 1.31 -9.83 5.91
N GLY A 285 1.77 -8.99 4.97
CA GLY A 285 2.53 -9.44 3.80
C GLY A 285 3.84 -10.14 4.16
N GLU A 286 4.56 -9.65 5.17
CA GLU A 286 5.79 -10.25 5.69
C GLU A 286 5.53 -11.62 6.31
N GLN A 287 4.46 -11.75 7.10
CA GLN A 287 4.05 -13.03 7.70
C GLN A 287 3.70 -14.06 6.64
N LEU A 288 2.95 -13.67 5.60
CA LEU A 288 2.62 -14.53 4.47
C LEU A 288 3.89 -14.97 3.71
N ALA A 289 4.83 -14.05 3.46
CA ALA A 289 6.07 -14.36 2.77
C ALA A 289 6.96 -15.32 3.60
N ALA A 290 6.99 -15.18 4.91
CA ALA A 290 7.70 -16.08 5.81
C ALA A 290 7.09 -17.48 5.82
N SER A 291 5.75 -17.58 5.79
CA SER A 291 5.04 -18.87 5.73
C SER A 291 5.25 -19.59 4.39
N ASP A 292 5.25 -18.84 3.27
CA ASP A 292 5.52 -19.40 1.93
C ASP A 292 6.98 -19.89 1.77
N ALA A 293 7.92 -19.40 2.59
CA ALA A 293 9.33 -19.79 2.58
C ALA A 293 9.64 -21.06 3.42
N GLN A 294 8.72 -21.49 4.28
CA GLN A 294 8.89 -22.74 5.04
C GLN A 294 8.51 -23.93 4.15
N PRO A 295 9.42 -24.92 3.95
CA PRO A 295 9.07 -26.11 3.19
C PRO A 295 7.95 -26.85 3.92
N THR A 296 6.90 -27.19 3.19
CA THR A 296 5.84 -28.10 3.64
C THR A 296 6.52 -29.41 4.07
N GLN A 297 6.45 -29.72 5.37
CA GLN A 297 6.90 -31.01 5.92
C GLN A 297 5.99 -32.13 5.46
#